data_71f15ca61758e5a9c0eb3ef1ca3ba5ad
#
_entry.id   71f15ca61758e5a9c0eb3ef1ca3ba5ad
#
_cell.length_a   1.000
_cell.length_b   1.000
_cell.length_c   1.000
_cell.angle_alpha   90.00
_cell.angle_beta   90.00
_cell.angle_gamma   90.00
#
_symmetry.space_group_name_H-M   'P 1'
#
loop_
_entity.id
_entity.type
_entity.pdbx_description
1 polymer ?
#
loop_
_entity_poly.entity_id
_entity_poly.type
_entity_poly.pdbx_seq_one_letter_code
_entity_poly.pdbx_strand_id
1 'polypeptide(L)'
;LPTLIDLCDLVINRFVDFDGISLVPQLKENKLLSEDRILVNAYSRMPGGFEYPSPYGQTLVTKEKSVVLWKEWRLFENRKLYNLKKDPMQTTDVINQRPDVALKMKSHLNDWWNSVKEIANEPQRIVIGSDNENPMMLTACDWMDVFIDKQVQVKRGAEKNGYWLLDVEENGTYEFELRRWPKELDRPLSEPEKGKQFVPLKQARLFINNVLHQDDYLPYSYEGAKIELKPEDKSATFKVDLKKGPIALHTWFDKTRYNTAFGAYYVYVKKL
;
A
#
# COMPACT_ATOMS: atom_id res chain seq x y z
N LEU A 1 -16.40 6.99 0.80
CA LEU A 1 -16.50 7.55 -0.55
C LEU A 1 -17.91 8.07 -0.86
N PRO A 2 -19.05 7.37 -0.62
CA PRO A 2 -20.38 7.88 -0.94
C PRO A 2 -20.68 9.29 -0.39
N THR A 3 -20.24 9.59 0.83
CA THR A 3 -20.41 10.92 1.44
C THR A 3 -19.71 12.03 0.63
N LEU A 4 -18.52 11.78 0.10
CA LEU A 4 -17.78 12.75 -0.71
C LEU A 4 -18.44 12.96 -2.06
N ILE A 5 -18.96 11.89 -2.65
CA ILE A 5 -19.73 11.96 -3.91
C ILE A 5 -20.94 12.88 -3.73
N ASP A 6 -21.73 12.66 -2.68
CA ASP A 6 -22.91 13.47 -2.39
C ASP A 6 -22.56 14.92 -2.00
N LEU A 7 -21.49 15.13 -1.21
CA LEU A 7 -21.08 16.48 -0.80
C LEU A 7 -20.57 17.34 -1.95
N CYS A 8 -19.94 16.71 -2.93
CA CYS A 8 -19.33 17.39 -4.09
C CYS A 8 -20.17 17.30 -5.35
N ASP A 9 -21.39 16.78 -5.26
CA ASP A 9 -22.32 16.58 -6.40
C ASP A 9 -21.66 15.86 -7.59
N LEU A 10 -20.83 14.82 -7.28
CA LEU A 10 -20.08 14.10 -8.31
C LEU A 10 -20.98 13.11 -9.05
N VAL A 11 -20.88 13.10 -10.38
CA VAL A 11 -21.57 12.13 -11.24
C VAL A 11 -20.68 10.91 -11.43
N ILE A 12 -21.21 9.72 -11.08
CA ILE A 12 -20.53 8.45 -11.34
C ILE A 12 -21.11 7.84 -12.61
N ASN A 13 -20.28 7.69 -13.64
CA ASN A 13 -20.69 7.19 -14.95
C ASN A 13 -20.75 5.65 -15.03
N ARG A 14 -20.58 4.94 -13.91
CA ARG A 14 -20.64 3.49 -13.84
C ARG A 14 -21.34 3.05 -12.55
N PHE A 15 -21.98 1.88 -12.60
CA PHE A 15 -22.49 1.26 -11.37
C PHE A 15 -21.33 0.88 -10.45
N VAL A 16 -21.40 1.27 -9.19
CA VAL A 16 -20.49 0.88 -8.12
C VAL A 16 -21.33 0.44 -6.92
N ASP A 17 -21.21 -0.80 -6.52
CA ASP A 17 -21.81 -1.33 -5.30
C ASP A 17 -20.91 -0.94 -4.11
N PHE A 18 -21.36 0.03 -3.32
CA PHE A 18 -20.60 0.54 -2.19
C PHE A 18 -20.99 -0.19 -0.90
N ASP A 19 -20.03 -0.74 -0.19
CA ASP A 19 -20.24 -1.23 1.20
C ASP A 19 -20.63 -0.09 2.16
N GLY A 20 -20.17 1.12 1.87
CA GLY A 20 -20.42 2.32 2.65
C GLY A 20 -21.70 3.04 2.23
N ILE A 21 -22.20 3.89 3.12
CA ILE A 21 -23.35 4.79 2.86
C ILE A 21 -22.91 6.24 2.94
N SER A 22 -23.70 7.14 2.34
CA SER A 22 -23.51 8.58 2.54
C SER A 22 -23.89 9.00 3.96
N LEU A 23 -23.04 9.82 4.57
CA LEU A 23 -23.28 10.44 5.87
C LEU A 23 -23.79 11.89 5.75
N VAL A 24 -24.15 12.35 4.55
CA VAL A 24 -24.65 13.72 4.33
C VAL A 24 -25.89 14.03 5.16
N PRO A 25 -26.89 13.11 5.29
CA PRO A 25 -28.06 13.35 6.15
C PRO A 25 -27.68 13.57 7.62
N GLN A 26 -26.64 12.87 8.11
CA GLN A 26 -26.15 13.04 9.48
C GLN A 26 -25.41 14.36 9.66
N LEU A 27 -24.63 14.73 8.66
CA LEU A 27 -23.79 15.96 8.70
C LEU A 27 -24.61 17.24 8.53
N LYS A 28 -25.60 17.25 7.63
CA LYS A 28 -26.39 18.45 7.29
C LYS A 28 -27.70 18.55 8.04
N GLU A 29 -28.32 17.43 8.38
CA GLU A 29 -29.71 17.37 8.85
C GLU A 29 -29.84 16.78 10.26
N ASN A 30 -28.73 16.43 10.92
CA ASN A 30 -28.70 15.74 12.23
C ASN A 30 -29.54 14.45 12.29
N LYS A 31 -29.77 13.78 11.16
CA LYS A 31 -30.46 12.50 11.12
C LYS A 31 -29.62 11.43 11.80
N LEU A 32 -30.28 10.57 12.58
CA LEU A 32 -29.60 9.44 13.23
C LEU A 32 -29.25 8.36 12.19
N LEU A 33 -28.09 7.74 12.36
CA LEU A 33 -27.75 6.52 11.62
C LEU A 33 -28.66 5.38 12.03
N SER A 34 -28.91 4.44 11.12
CA SER A 34 -29.59 3.20 11.47
C SER A 34 -28.80 2.47 12.56
N GLU A 35 -29.48 2.17 13.68
CA GLU A 35 -28.88 1.39 14.77
C GLU A 35 -28.57 -0.06 14.39
N ASP A 36 -29.18 -0.58 13.31
CA ASP A 36 -28.98 -1.96 12.86
C ASP A 36 -27.75 -2.16 11.97
N ARG A 37 -27.02 -1.07 11.67
CA ARG A 37 -25.79 -1.17 10.86
C ARG A 37 -24.72 -1.92 11.61
N ILE A 38 -24.21 -2.99 10.98
CA ILE A 38 -23.08 -3.76 11.46
C ILE A 38 -21.85 -3.40 10.61
N LEU A 39 -20.73 -3.13 11.26
CA LEU A 39 -19.47 -2.79 10.59
C LEU A 39 -18.44 -3.87 10.85
N VAL A 40 -17.71 -4.24 9.79
CA VAL A 40 -16.57 -5.15 9.90
C VAL A 40 -15.29 -4.37 9.64
N ASN A 41 -14.33 -4.49 10.55
CA ASN A 41 -12.95 -4.00 10.39
C ASN A 41 -12.02 -5.19 10.30
N ALA A 42 -11.47 -5.41 9.12
CA ALA A 42 -10.39 -6.35 8.90
C ALA A 42 -9.07 -5.60 8.99
N TYR A 43 -8.16 -6.09 9.81
CA TYR A 43 -6.86 -5.47 10.05
C TYR A 43 -5.74 -6.48 9.85
N SER A 44 -4.77 -6.09 9.07
CA SER A 44 -3.55 -6.85 8.90
C SER A 44 -2.33 -6.00 9.28
N ARG A 45 -1.34 -6.62 9.89
CA ARG A 45 -0.09 -5.99 10.25
C ARG A 45 1.04 -7.02 10.13
N MET A 46 2.19 -6.57 9.65
CA MET A 46 3.40 -7.38 9.70
C MET A 46 3.69 -7.78 11.14
N PRO A 47 4.04 -9.05 11.41
CA PRO A 47 4.42 -9.50 12.73
C PRO A 47 5.56 -8.65 13.30
N GLY A 48 5.56 -8.42 14.62
CA GLY A 48 6.71 -7.82 15.30
C GLY A 48 7.94 -8.73 15.19
N GLY A 49 9.12 -8.13 15.08
CA GLY A 49 10.38 -8.88 14.92
C GLY A 49 10.63 -9.40 13.50
N PHE A 50 9.92 -8.87 12.55
CA PHE A 50 10.05 -9.20 11.14
C PHE A 50 11.44 -8.88 10.61
N GLU A 51 12.13 -9.89 10.08
CA GLU A 51 13.42 -9.74 9.43
C GLU A 51 13.23 -9.30 7.97
N TYR A 52 13.93 -8.27 7.59
CA TYR A 52 13.93 -7.75 6.22
C TYR A 52 15.11 -8.32 5.42
N PRO A 53 14.93 -8.68 4.16
CA PRO A 53 13.68 -8.73 3.40
C PRO A 53 12.84 -9.97 3.76
N SER A 54 11.53 -9.82 3.69
CA SER A 54 10.61 -10.93 3.97
C SER A 54 10.27 -11.71 2.70
N PRO A 55 10.18 -13.03 2.78
CA PRO A 55 9.55 -13.82 1.74
C PRO A 55 8.02 -13.62 1.66
N TYR A 56 7.43 -12.98 2.67
CA TYR A 56 5.99 -12.72 2.76
C TYR A 56 5.71 -11.25 2.43
N GLY A 57 5.77 -10.85 1.18
CA GLY A 57 5.66 -9.47 0.72
C GLY A 57 4.41 -8.69 1.11
N GLN A 58 3.47 -9.30 1.84
CA GLN A 58 2.26 -8.63 2.31
C GLN A 58 1.72 -9.23 3.60
N THR A 59 0.99 -8.41 4.36
CA THR A 59 0.25 -8.88 5.53
C THR A 59 -1.10 -9.42 5.10
N LEU A 60 -1.45 -10.64 5.53
CA LEU A 60 -2.70 -11.26 5.16
C LEU A 60 -3.84 -10.86 6.09
N VAL A 61 -4.97 -10.50 5.51
CA VAL A 61 -6.24 -10.32 6.20
C VAL A 61 -6.88 -11.68 6.43
N THR A 62 -7.37 -11.94 7.64
CA THR A 62 -8.10 -13.16 7.97
C THR A 62 -9.40 -12.84 8.69
N LYS A 63 -10.40 -13.68 8.48
CA LYS A 63 -11.70 -13.56 9.17
C LYS A 63 -11.53 -13.57 10.69
N GLU A 64 -10.64 -14.42 11.20
CA GLU A 64 -10.41 -14.63 12.64
C GLU A 64 -9.84 -13.42 13.34
N LYS A 65 -9.08 -12.57 12.63
CA LYS A 65 -8.51 -11.32 13.16
C LYS A 65 -9.41 -10.10 12.96
N SER A 66 -10.58 -10.29 12.36
CA SER A 66 -11.51 -9.19 12.12
C SER A 66 -12.24 -8.78 13.40
N VAL A 67 -12.67 -7.53 13.42
CA VAL A 67 -13.49 -6.95 14.49
C VAL A 67 -14.83 -6.55 13.92
N VAL A 68 -15.91 -6.91 14.61
CA VAL A 68 -17.28 -6.49 14.24
C VAL A 68 -17.80 -5.50 15.26
N LEU A 69 -18.44 -4.44 14.80
CA LEU A 69 -19.09 -3.41 15.61
C LEU A 69 -20.58 -3.38 15.29
N TRP A 70 -21.42 -3.46 16.33
CA TRP A 70 -22.88 -3.33 16.22
C TRP A 70 -23.46 -2.68 17.46
N LYS A 71 -24.07 -1.52 17.32
CA LYS A 71 -24.58 -0.72 18.45
C LYS A 71 -23.43 -0.49 19.48
N GLU A 72 -23.67 -0.83 20.73
CA GLU A 72 -22.66 -0.81 21.80
C GLU A 72 -21.76 -2.04 21.88
N TRP A 73 -21.92 -3.00 20.96
CA TRP A 73 -21.21 -4.26 21.00
C TRP A 73 -19.99 -4.28 20.08
N ARG A 74 -18.92 -4.90 20.58
CA ARG A 74 -17.71 -5.21 19.81
C ARG A 74 -17.38 -6.68 19.92
N LEU A 75 -17.46 -7.40 18.80
CA LEU A 75 -16.93 -8.76 18.68
C LEU A 75 -15.47 -8.65 18.22
N PHE A 76 -14.55 -9.07 19.07
CA PHE A 76 -13.12 -8.98 18.84
C PHE A 76 -12.55 -10.34 18.45
N GLU A 77 -11.84 -10.40 17.34
CA GLU A 77 -11.20 -11.60 16.79
C GLU A 77 -12.13 -12.82 16.73
N ASN A 78 -13.42 -12.60 16.47
CA ASN A 78 -14.45 -13.66 16.41
C ASN A 78 -14.57 -14.53 17.69
N ARG A 79 -13.95 -14.12 18.79
CA ARG A 79 -13.79 -14.91 20.03
C ARG A 79 -14.31 -14.26 21.30
N LYS A 80 -14.25 -12.92 21.41
CA LYS A 80 -14.62 -12.16 22.60
C LYS A 80 -15.66 -11.11 22.28
N LEU A 81 -16.65 -10.93 23.16
CA LEU A 81 -17.69 -9.92 23.02
C LEU A 81 -17.61 -8.92 24.16
N TYR A 82 -17.59 -7.64 23.83
CA TYR A 82 -17.57 -6.54 24.78
C TYR A 82 -18.74 -5.59 24.60
N ASN A 83 -19.27 -5.05 25.72
CA ASN A 83 -20.22 -3.96 25.71
C ASN A 83 -19.49 -2.64 25.93
N LEU A 84 -19.23 -1.87 24.88
CA LEU A 84 -18.43 -0.65 24.93
C LEU A 84 -19.06 0.47 25.77
N LYS A 85 -20.39 0.45 25.97
CA LYS A 85 -21.09 1.44 26.80
C LYS A 85 -20.90 1.18 28.29
N LYS A 86 -20.88 -0.11 28.70
CA LYS A 86 -20.72 -0.52 30.10
C LYS A 86 -19.27 -0.76 30.48
N ASP A 87 -18.47 -1.19 29.52
CA ASP A 87 -17.04 -1.54 29.69
C ASP A 87 -16.23 -0.97 28.53
N PRO A 88 -15.98 0.36 28.51
CA PRO A 88 -15.19 1.00 27.44
C PRO A 88 -13.74 0.49 27.39
N MET A 89 -13.22 -0.03 28.51
CA MET A 89 -11.87 -0.58 28.59
C MET A 89 -11.76 -2.03 28.11
N GLN A 90 -12.89 -2.69 27.80
CA GLN A 90 -12.97 -4.05 27.25
C GLN A 90 -12.25 -5.09 28.15
N THR A 91 -12.50 -5.01 29.41
CA THR A 91 -11.90 -5.89 30.44
C THR A 91 -12.72 -7.15 30.69
N THR A 92 -14.04 -7.13 30.38
CA THR A 92 -14.97 -8.22 30.69
C THR A 92 -15.55 -8.79 29.41
N ASP A 93 -15.14 -10.03 29.08
CA ASP A 93 -15.74 -10.79 27.99
C ASP A 93 -17.13 -11.31 28.38
N VAL A 94 -18.13 -10.93 27.63
CA VAL A 94 -19.55 -11.31 27.85
C VAL A 94 -20.11 -12.24 26.79
N ILE A 95 -19.27 -12.89 25.99
CA ILE A 95 -19.72 -13.72 24.85
C ILE A 95 -20.67 -14.84 25.27
N ASN A 96 -20.40 -15.48 26.43
CA ASN A 96 -21.26 -16.55 26.97
C ASN A 96 -22.55 -16.01 27.62
N GLN A 97 -22.58 -14.74 28.00
CA GLN A 97 -23.74 -14.09 28.62
C GLN A 97 -24.69 -13.52 27.56
N ARG A 98 -24.19 -13.25 26.36
CA ARG A 98 -24.96 -12.68 25.24
C ARG A 98 -24.72 -13.47 23.95
N PRO A 99 -25.06 -14.77 23.95
CA PRO A 99 -24.91 -15.63 22.77
C PRO A 99 -25.75 -15.16 21.58
N ASP A 100 -26.89 -14.52 21.82
CA ASP A 100 -27.77 -13.92 20.83
C ASP A 100 -27.05 -12.84 20.00
N VAL A 101 -26.38 -11.91 20.69
CA VAL A 101 -25.60 -10.83 20.07
C VAL A 101 -24.42 -11.40 19.32
N ALA A 102 -23.67 -12.31 19.98
CA ALA A 102 -22.50 -12.93 19.38
C ALA A 102 -22.85 -13.68 18.09
N LEU A 103 -23.95 -14.42 18.08
CA LEU A 103 -24.40 -15.17 16.91
C LEU A 103 -24.73 -14.24 15.74
N LYS A 104 -25.50 -13.16 15.99
CA LYS A 104 -25.84 -12.18 14.96
C LYS A 104 -24.59 -11.54 14.34
N MET A 105 -23.62 -11.13 15.18
CA MET A 105 -22.39 -10.50 14.70
C MET A 105 -21.47 -11.49 13.95
N LYS A 106 -21.41 -12.75 14.40
CA LYS A 106 -20.66 -13.81 13.72
C LYS A 106 -21.29 -14.18 12.37
N SER A 107 -22.62 -14.23 12.28
CA SER A 107 -23.31 -14.47 11.01
C SER A 107 -22.95 -13.37 10.01
N HIS A 108 -23.09 -12.10 10.40
CA HIS A 108 -22.73 -10.97 9.53
C HIS A 108 -21.25 -11.00 9.09
N LEU A 109 -20.35 -11.35 10.00
CA LEU A 109 -18.91 -11.51 9.66
C LEU A 109 -18.71 -12.63 8.62
N ASN A 110 -19.43 -13.74 8.74
CA ASN A 110 -19.34 -14.84 7.77
C ASN A 110 -19.86 -14.41 6.39
N ASP A 111 -20.99 -13.73 6.34
CA ASP A 111 -21.58 -13.24 5.09
C ASP A 111 -20.64 -12.24 4.41
N TRP A 112 -20.13 -11.26 5.16
CA TRP A 112 -19.15 -10.31 4.68
C TRP A 112 -17.87 -11.01 4.19
N TRP A 113 -17.31 -11.94 4.99
CA TRP A 113 -16.10 -12.66 4.58
C TRP A 113 -16.29 -13.46 3.29
N ASN A 114 -17.45 -14.10 3.13
CA ASN A 114 -17.76 -14.83 1.91
C ASN A 114 -17.83 -13.92 0.68
N SER A 115 -18.22 -12.66 0.84
CA SER A 115 -18.25 -11.69 -0.28
C SER A 115 -16.88 -11.16 -0.67
N VAL A 116 -15.87 -11.17 0.24
CA VAL A 116 -14.57 -10.53 -0.01
C VAL A 116 -13.38 -11.49 -0.03
N LYS A 117 -13.49 -12.72 0.47
CA LYS A 117 -12.37 -13.66 0.69
C LYS A 117 -11.53 -13.94 -0.56
N GLU A 118 -12.16 -13.94 -1.74
CA GLU A 118 -11.46 -14.22 -3.00
C GLU A 118 -10.53 -13.07 -3.43
N ILE A 119 -10.86 -11.84 -3.01
CA ILE A 119 -10.10 -10.63 -3.39
C ILE A 119 -9.36 -9.99 -2.21
N ALA A 120 -9.69 -10.37 -0.95
CA ALA A 120 -9.19 -9.70 0.25
C ALA A 120 -7.66 -9.70 0.37
N ASN A 121 -7.00 -10.72 -0.18
CA ASN A 121 -5.56 -10.89 -0.13
C ASN A 121 -4.90 -10.86 -1.53
N GLU A 122 -5.64 -10.52 -2.56
CA GLU A 122 -5.05 -10.29 -3.87
C GLU A 122 -4.17 -9.03 -3.83
N PRO A 123 -2.94 -9.11 -4.34
CA PRO A 123 -2.07 -7.93 -4.40
C PRO A 123 -2.71 -6.83 -5.25
N GLN A 124 -2.82 -5.64 -4.68
CA GLN A 124 -3.27 -4.47 -5.44
C GLN A 124 -2.14 -4.02 -6.38
N ARG A 125 -2.41 -4.10 -7.69
CA ARG A 125 -1.48 -3.65 -8.72
C ARG A 125 -1.78 -2.21 -9.10
N ILE A 126 -0.73 -1.42 -9.27
CA ILE A 126 -0.85 -0.05 -9.75
C ILE A 126 -0.85 -0.11 -11.29
N VAL A 127 -1.91 0.38 -11.91
CA VAL A 127 -2.02 0.44 -13.37
C VAL A 127 -1.10 1.53 -13.91
N ILE A 128 -0.26 1.21 -14.88
CA ILE A 128 0.62 2.15 -15.57
C ILE A 128 0.30 2.22 -17.07
N GLY A 129 0.49 3.41 -17.64
CA GLY A 129 0.29 3.66 -19.08
C GLY A 129 -1.17 3.86 -19.47
N SER A 130 -2.04 4.15 -18.50
CA SER A 130 -3.42 4.56 -18.75
C SER A 130 -3.48 5.99 -19.28
N ASP A 131 -4.36 6.24 -20.24
CA ASP A 131 -4.64 7.61 -20.73
C ASP A 131 -5.23 8.50 -19.62
N ASN A 132 -5.79 7.92 -18.55
CA ASN A 132 -6.34 8.66 -17.43
C ASN A 132 -5.26 9.27 -16.53
N GLU A 133 -4.07 8.65 -16.47
CA GLU A 133 -2.93 9.12 -15.68
C GLU A 133 -1.60 8.72 -16.34
N ASN A 134 -1.09 9.61 -17.20
CA ASN A 134 0.21 9.45 -17.85
C ASN A 134 0.88 10.82 -18.04
N PRO A 135 2.00 11.15 -17.37
CA PRO A 135 2.79 10.27 -16.50
C PRO A 135 2.16 10.09 -15.12
N MET A 136 2.57 9.01 -14.42
CA MET A 136 2.20 8.79 -13.02
C MET A 136 3.42 8.69 -12.11
N MET A 137 3.23 8.90 -10.81
CA MET A 137 4.29 8.81 -9.80
C MET A 137 4.05 7.62 -8.87
N LEU A 138 5.02 6.72 -8.81
CA LEU A 138 5.10 5.66 -7.81
C LEU A 138 5.91 6.14 -6.60
N THR A 139 5.50 5.74 -5.41
CA THR A 139 6.19 6.10 -4.16
C THR A 139 6.66 4.87 -3.40
N ALA A 140 7.66 5.04 -2.55
CA ALA A 140 8.15 3.97 -1.68
C ALA A 140 7.16 3.60 -0.56
N CYS A 141 6.04 4.31 -0.41
CA CYS A 141 4.94 3.91 0.47
C CYS A 141 4.18 2.70 -0.08
N ASP A 142 4.21 2.50 -1.40
CA ASP A 142 3.48 1.44 -2.11
C ASP A 142 4.34 0.20 -2.37
N TRP A 143 5.57 0.18 -1.83
CA TRP A 143 6.42 -1.00 -1.93
C TRP A 143 5.80 -2.20 -1.24
N MET A 144 5.94 -3.33 -1.87
CA MET A 144 5.77 -4.62 -1.21
C MET A 144 6.98 -4.92 -0.33
N ASP A 145 6.84 -5.81 0.64
CA ASP A 145 7.82 -6.22 1.65
C ASP A 145 8.15 -5.16 2.69
N VAL A 146 8.60 -3.99 2.26
CA VAL A 146 9.01 -2.89 3.11
C VAL A 146 8.61 -1.59 2.46
N PHE A 147 8.35 -0.60 3.26
CA PHE A 147 7.94 0.71 2.78
C PHE A 147 8.74 1.84 3.45
N ILE A 148 8.74 2.98 2.81
CA ILE A 148 9.26 4.25 3.33
C ILE A 148 8.08 5.21 3.48
N ASP A 149 7.58 5.37 4.70
CA ASP A 149 6.41 6.19 5.05
C ASP A 149 6.76 7.47 5.82
N LYS A 150 8.05 7.70 6.08
CA LYS A 150 8.51 8.87 6.85
C LYS A 150 9.54 9.67 6.09
N GLN A 151 9.32 10.97 5.96
CA GLN A 151 10.27 11.88 5.31
C GLN A 151 11.68 11.78 5.87
N VAL A 152 11.83 11.52 7.18
CA VAL A 152 13.15 11.37 7.80
C VAL A 152 13.93 10.17 7.23
N GLN A 153 13.25 9.13 6.78
CA GLN A 153 13.88 7.97 6.13
C GLN A 153 14.40 8.34 4.74
N VAL A 154 13.61 9.07 3.95
CA VAL A 154 14.04 9.62 2.64
C VAL A 154 15.22 10.55 2.81
N LYS A 155 15.17 11.50 3.75
CA LYS A 155 16.22 12.50 4.02
C LYS A 155 17.56 11.86 4.38
N ARG A 156 17.56 10.80 5.20
CA ARG A 156 18.79 10.09 5.58
C ARG A 156 19.24 9.03 4.59
N GLY A 157 18.47 8.75 3.52
CA GLY A 157 18.78 7.69 2.56
C GLY A 157 18.77 6.31 3.21
N ALA A 158 17.62 5.96 3.84
CA ALA A 158 17.45 4.69 4.54
C ALA A 158 17.73 3.52 3.59
N GLU A 159 18.58 2.57 4.01
CA GLU A 159 18.98 1.39 3.24
C GLU A 159 17.86 0.35 3.23
N LYS A 160 16.76 0.72 2.60
CA LYS A 160 15.60 -0.13 2.39
C LYS A 160 15.32 -0.23 0.91
N ASN A 161 14.82 -1.39 0.51
CA ASN A 161 14.37 -1.64 -0.86
C ASN A 161 13.19 -2.59 -0.87
N GLY A 162 12.12 -2.18 -1.49
CA GLY A 162 10.97 -2.98 -1.83
C GLY A 162 10.76 -2.96 -3.35
N TYR A 163 9.64 -3.48 -3.81
CA TYR A 163 9.27 -3.49 -5.21
C TYR A 163 7.80 -3.10 -5.39
N TRP A 164 7.44 -2.63 -6.57
CA TRP A 164 6.05 -2.33 -6.90
C TRP A 164 5.46 -3.48 -7.71
N LEU A 165 4.20 -3.79 -7.43
CA LEU A 165 3.36 -4.62 -8.28
C LEU A 165 2.60 -3.70 -9.24
N LEU A 166 2.86 -3.85 -10.52
CA LEU A 166 2.28 -3.01 -11.55
C LEU A 166 1.44 -3.85 -12.53
N ASP A 167 0.48 -3.21 -13.16
CA ASP A 167 -0.25 -3.74 -14.30
C ASP A 167 -0.09 -2.79 -15.50
N VAL A 168 0.54 -3.28 -16.54
CA VAL A 168 0.77 -2.53 -17.78
C VAL A 168 -0.51 -2.53 -18.58
N GLU A 169 -1.16 -1.39 -18.77
CA GLU A 169 -2.46 -1.30 -19.46
C GLU A 169 -2.33 -1.55 -20.98
N GLU A 170 -1.23 -1.09 -21.57
CA GLU A 170 -1.00 -1.24 -23.02
C GLU A 170 0.46 -1.55 -23.36
N ASN A 171 0.66 -2.26 -24.47
CA ASN A 171 2.00 -2.46 -25.03
C ASN A 171 2.63 -1.11 -25.41
N GLY A 172 3.93 -0.97 -25.19
CA GLY A 172 4.64 0.24 -25.61
C GLY A 172 5.99 0.42 -24.94
N THR A 173 6.65 1.50 -25.31
CA THR A 173 7.88 1.94 -24.64
C THR A 173 7.54 2.81 -23.45
N TYR A 174 8.06 2.44 -22.30
CA TYR A 174 7.88 3.15 -21.04
C TYR A 174 9.18 3.76 -20.57
N GLU A 175 9.09 4.98 -20.08
CA GLU A 175 10.19 5.68 -19.44
C GLU A 175 10.00 5.65 -17.93
N PHE A 176 11.04 5.19 -17.21
CA PHE A 176 11.09 5.13 -15.76
C PHE A 176 12.17 6.09 -15.26
N GLU A 177 11.76 7.19 -14.65
CA GLU A 177 12.65 8.17 -14.05
C GLU A 177 12.77 7.90 -12.55
N LEU A 178 13.88 7.31 -12.14
CA LEU A 178 14.17 6.96 -10.75
C LEU A 178 14.69 8.18 -10.00
N ARG A 179 14.12 8.47 -8.84
CA ARG A 179 14.49 9.59 -7.99
C ARG A 179 14.57 9.20 -6.52
N ARG A 180 15.49 9.85 -5.78
CA ARG A 180 15.49 9.84 -4.32
C ARG A 180 14.57 10.92 -3.77
N TRP A 181 14.52 12.07 -4.40
CA TRP A 181 13.73 13.23 -4.04
C TRP A 181 12.56 13.41 -5.01
N PRO A 182 11.40 13.93 -4.57
CA PRO A 182 10.34 14.27 -5.52
C PRO A 182 10.83 15.36 -6.49
N LYS A 183 10.27 15.42 -7.69
CA LYS A 183 10.68 16.33 -8.78
C LYS A 183 10.70 17.79 -8.34
N GLU A 184 9.74 18.17 -7.51
CA GLU A 184 9.49 19.54 -7.05
C GLU A 184 10.64 20.10 -6.23
N LEU A 185 11.45 19.22 -5.61
CA LEU A 185 12.62 19.64 -4.84
C LEU A 185 13.86 19.89 -5.71
N ASP A 186 13.88 19.37 -6.93
CA ASP A 186 14.97 19.50 -7.91
C ASP A 186 16.39 19.28 -7.35
N ARG A 187 16.54 18.29 -6.48
CA ARG A 187 17.80 18.01 -5.74
C ARG A 187 18.58 16.87 -6.35
N PRO A 188 19.93 16.93 -6.33
CA PRO A 188 20.79 15.81 -6.70
C PRO A 188 20.49 14.55 -5.86
N LEU A 189 20.61 13.37 -6.49
CA LEU A 189 20.40 12.07 -5.82
C LEU A 189 21.33 11.89 -4.62
N SER A 190 22.57 12.34 -4.75
CA SER A 190 23.65 12.24 -3.74
C SER A 190 23.64 13.39 -2.73
N GLU A 191 22.70 14.33 -2.79
CA GLU A 191 22.69 15.47 -1.88
C GLU A 191 22.36 15.04 -0.44
N PRO A 192 23.23 15.37 0.55
CA PRO A 192 22.96 15.04 1.94
C PRO A 192 21.87 15.93 2.54
N GLU A 193 21.23 15.45 3.61
CA GLU A 193 20.46 16.33 4.49
C GLU A 193 21.41 17.33 5.16
N LYS A 194 20.95 18.57 5.38
CA LYS A 194 21.75 19.63 6.01
C LYS A 194 22.38 19.13 7.32
N GLY A 195 23.70 19.26 7.42
CA GLY A 195 24.48 18.83 8.60
C GLY A 195 24.78 17.33 8.66
N LYS A 196 24.48 16.55 7.62
CA LYS A 196 24.80 15.12 7.56
C LYS A 196 25.69 14.82 6.36
N GLN A 197 26.49 13.75 6.50
CA GLN A 197 27.22 13.18 5.37
C GLN A 197 26.35 12.14 4.67
N PHE A 198 26.37 12.15 3.35
CA PHE A 198 25.73 11.12 2.55
C PHE A 198 26.77 10.47 1.64
N VAL A 199 26.73 9.15 1.53
CA VAL A 199 27.67 8.43 0.66
C VAL A 199 27.23 8.64 -0.79
N PRO A 200 28.13 9.14 -1.67
CA PRO A 200 27.82 9.32 -3.08
C PRO A 200 27.33 8.02 -3.72
N LEU A 201 26.45 8.16 -4.70
CA LEU A 201 25.92 7.05 -5.45
C LEU A 201 26.83 6.73 -6.64
N LYS A 202 26.98 5.44 -6.93
CA LYS A 202 27.80 4.94 -8.05
C LYS A 202 26.95 4.75 -9.30
N GLN A 203 25.78 4.11 -9.13
CA GLN A 203 24.92 3.73 -10.24
C GLN A 203 23.48 3.57 -9.78
N ALA A 204 22.55 3.68 -10.73
CA ALA A 204 21.17 3.25 -10.61
C ALA A 204 20.98 1.93 -11.33
N ARG A 205 20.09 1.08 -10.81
CA ARG A 205 19.68 -0.17 -11.46
C ARG A 205 18.17 -0.27 -11.52
N LEU A 206 17.68 -0.89 -12.60
CA LEU A 206 16.27 -1.20 -12.80
C LEU A 206 16.12 -2.63 -13.27
N PHE A 207 15.18 -3.34 -12.68
CA PHE A 207 14.80 -4.68 -13.11
C PHE A 207 13.29 -4.83 -13.15
N ILE A 208 12.79 -5.48 -14.17
CA ILE A 208 11.37 -5.80 -14.33
C ILE A 208 11.24 -7.31 -14.51
N ASN A 209 10.38 -7.91 -13.68
CA ASN A 209 10.04 -9.33 -13.74
C ASN A 209 8.57 -9.49 -14.17
N ASN A 210 8.31 -10.38 -15.11
CA ASN A 210 6.97 -10.69 -15.59
C ASN A 210 6.29 -11.81 -14.79
N VAL A 211 7.01 -12.46 -13.87
CA VAL A 211 6.51 -13.57 -13.06
C VAL A 211 6.49 -13.17 -11.60
N LEU A 212 5.32 -13.22 -10.99
CA LEU A 212 5.11 -12.84 -9.60
C LEU A 212 4.71 -14.06 -8.80
N HIS A 213 5.68 -14.90 -8.49
CA HIS A 213 5.54 -15.85 -7.40
C HIS A 213 6.13 -15.22 -6.13
N GLN A 214 5.52 -15.48 -4.98
CA GLN A 214 6.01 -14.99 -3.68
C GLN A 214 7.45 -15.45 -3.39
N ASP A 215 7.92 -16.47 -4.10
CA ASP A 215 9.26 -17.04 -3.98
C ASP A 215 10.31 -16.38 -4.89
N ASP A 216 9.93 -15.46 -5.77
CA ASP A 216 10.83 -14.77 -6.71
C ASP A 216 11.56 -13.58 -6.06
N TYR A 217 12.05 -13.78 -4.84
CA TYR A 217 12.88 -12.79 -4.17
C TYR A 217 14.18 -12.58 -4.95
N LEU A 218 14.39 -11.34 -5.41
CA LEU A 218 15.62 -10.95 -6.10
C LEU A 218 16.65 -10.43 -5.07
N PRO A 219 17.75 -11.14 -4.89
CA PRO A 219 18.79 -10.71 -3.99
C PRO A 219 19.44 -9.40 -4.46
N TYR A 220 20.08 -8.70 -3.54
CA TYR A 220 20.89 -7.49 -3.80
C TYR A 220 21.88 -7.62 -4.96
N SER A 221 22.29 -8.84 -5.28
CA SER A 221 23.23 -9.18 -6.34
C SER A 221 22.63 -9.19 -7.74
N TYR A 222 21.30 -8.95 -7.89
CA TYR A 222 20.68 -8.97 -9.21
C TYR A 222 21.20 -7.81 -10.10
N GLU A 223 21.59 -8.12 -11.32
CA GLU A 223 22.30 -7.17 -12.16
C GLU A 223 21.42 -6.18 -12.91
N GLY A 224 20.20 -6.43 -13.35
CA GLY A 224 19.33 -5.50 -14.06
C GLY A 224 20.00 -4.53 -15.08
N ALA A 225 19.22 -3.64 -15.67
CA ALA A 225 19.77 -2.52 -16.44
C ALA A 225 20.45 -1.51 -15.52
N LYS A 226 21.60 -0.92 -15.96
CA LYS A 226 22.46 -0.06 -15.14
C LYS A 226 22.72 1.27 -15.82
N ILE A 227 22.77 2.35 -15.03
CA ILE A 227 23.22 3.68 -15.44
C ILE A 227 24.21 4.17 -14.39
N GLU A 228 25.42 4.56 -14.81
CA GLU A 228 26.38 5.22 -13.93
C GLU A 228 25.86 6.62 -13.54
N LEU A 229 26.10 7.00 -12.29
CA LEU A 229 25.65 8.26 -11.73
C LEU A 229 26.81 9.21 -11.48
N LYS A 230 26.57 10.48 -11.81
CA LYS A 230 27.41 11.61 -11.44
C LYS A 230 26.89 12.29 -10.18
N PRO A 231 27.71 13.01 -9.41
CA PRO A 231 27.28 13.68 -8.18
C PRO A 231 26.11 14.66 -8.35
N GLU A 232 26.04 15.32 -9.52
CA GLU A 232 25.02 16.30 -9.86
C GLU A 232 23.70 15.71 -10.38
N ASP A 233 23.66 14.41 -10.70
CA ASP A 233 22.47 13.77 -11.25
C ASP A 233 21.30 13.81 -10.27
N LYS A 234 20.15 14.27 -10.77
CA LYS A 234 18.91 14.42 -10.02
C LYS A 234 17.98 13.21 -10.20
N SER A 235 18.23 12.43 -11.25
CA SER A 235 17.46 11.22 -11.60
C SER A 235 18.31 10.26 -12.45
N ALA A 236 17.81 9.03 -12.59
CA ALA A 236 18.28 8.06 -13.58
C ALA A 236 17.10 7.59 -14.41
N THR A 237 17.19 7.70 -15.74
CA THR A 237 16.07 7.43 -16.63
C THR A 237 16.33 6.19 -17.48
N PHE A 238 15.42 5.23 -17.43
CA PHE A 238 15.44 3.99 -18.21
C PHE A 238 14.26 3.97 -19.19
N LYS A 239 14.51 3.44 -20.39
CA LYS A 239 13.46 3.15 -21.38
C LYS A 239 13.37 1.65 -21.58
N VAL A 240 12.15 1.13 -21.46
CA VAL A 240 11.89 -0.31 -21.51
C VAL A 240 10.63 -0.55 -22.34
N ASP A 241 10.70 -1.51 -23.26
CA ASP A 241 9.52 -1.98 -23.99
C ASP A 241 8.76 -3.00 -23.15
N LEU A 242 7.51 -2.68 -22.83
CA LEU A 242 6.65 -3.52 -22.02
C LEU A 242 5.48 -4.06 -22.82
N LYS A 243 5.07 -5.26 -22.44
CA LYS A 243 3.81 -5.87 -22.88
C LYS A 243 2.74 -5.66 -21.83
N LYS A 244 1.48 -5.55 -22.27
CA LYS A 244 0.30 -5.53 -21.42
C LYS A 244 0.31 -6.71 -20.44
N GLY A 245 -0.01 -6.43 -19.18
CA GLY A 245 -0.15 -7.42 -18.12
C GLY A 245 0.67 -7.13 -16.88
N PRO A 246 0.69 -8.06 -15.92
CA PRO A 246 1.30 -7.88 -14.62
C PRO A 246 2.82 -7.94 -14.66
N ILE A 247 3.46 -7.03 -13.93
CA ILE A 247 4.92 -6.98 -13.74
C ILE A 247 5.27 -6.64 -12.29
N ALA A 248 6.52 -6.91 -11.91
CA ALA A 248 7.15 -6.36 -10.70
C ALA A 248 8.30 -5.45 -11.11
N LEU A 249 8.33 -4.25 -10.55
CA LEU A 249 9.39 -3.26 -10.75
C LEU A 249 10.31 -3.21 -9.53
N HIS A 250 11.59 -3.45 -9.74
CA HIS A 250 12.65 -3.34 -8.75
C HIS A 250 13.63 -2.24 -9.15
N THR A 251 14.07 -1.46 -8.17
CA THR A 251 15.01 -0.35 -8.41
C THR A 251 16.08 -0.30 -7.34
N TRP A 252 17.30 0.20 -7.69
CA TRP A 252 18.38 0.39 -6.73
C TRP A 252 19.17 1.65 -7.06
N PHE A 253 19.62 2.33 -6.02
CA PHE A 253 20.74 3.26 -6.05
C PHE A 253 21.89 2.66 -5.26
N ASP A 254 22.95 2.23 -5.93
CA ASP A 254 24.14 1.64 -5.30
C ASP A 254 25.08 2.74 -4.81
N LYS A 255 25.54 2.60 -3.56
CA LYS A 255 26.51 3.53 -2.97
C LYS A 255 27.93 3.20 -3.40
N THR A 256 28.80 4.22 -3.44
CA THR A 256 30.22 4.05 -3.79
C THR A 256 31.02 3.30 -2.74
N ARG A 257 30.55 3.28 -1.50
CA ARG A 257 31.18 2.62 -0.36
C ARG A 257 30.22 1.63 0.29
N TYR A 258 30.76 0.64 0.98
CA TYR A 258 30.04 -0.34 1.83
C TYR A 258 29.22 -1.38 1.07
N ASN A 259 29.28 -1.42 -0.24
CA ASN A 259 28.50 -2.35 -1.07
C ASN A 259 27.01 -2.41 -0.66
N THR A 260 26.44 -1.25 -0.32
CA THR A 260 25.04 -1.09 0.10
C THR A 260 24.25 -0.32 -0.95
N ALA A 261 22.95 -0.52 -0.94
CA ALA A 261 22.03 0.16 -1.85
C ALA A 261 20.70 0.48 -1.14
N PHE A 262 19.89 1.31 -1.77
CA PHE A 262 18.50 1.54 -1.42
C PHE A 262 17.66 1.70 -2.69
N GLY A 263 16.35 1.44 -2.62
CA GLY A 263 15.44 1.61 -3.74
C GLY A 263 15.18 3.08 -4.08
N ALA A 264 14.78 3.36 -5.30
CA ALA A 264 14.28 4.68 -5.65
C ALA A 264 13.01 4.97 -4.85
N TYR A 265 12.97 6.07 -4.08
CA TYR A 265 11.79 6.40 -3.28
C TYR A 265 10.64 6.99 -4.09
N TYR A 266 10.96 7.51 -5.27
CA TYR A 266 10.02 8.02 -6.25
C TYR A 266 10.41 7.49 -7.62
N VAL A 267 9.42 7.03 -8.38
CA VAL A 267 9.61 6.65 -9.79
C VAL A 267 8.50 7.29 -10.60
N TYR A 268 8.87 8.12 -11.57
CA TYR A 268 7.92 8.69 -12.51
C TYR A 268 7.90 7.78 -13.74
N VAL A 269 6.72 7.25 -14.03
CA VAL A 269 6.50 6.33 -15.14
C VAL A 269 5.72 7.05 -16.23
N LYS A 270 6.21 6.99 -17.45
CA LYS A 270 5.57 7.59 -18.61
C LYS A 270 5.57 6.61 -19.78
N LYS A 271 4.40 6.30 -20.33
CA LYS A 271 4.26 5.66 -21.65
C LYS A 271 4.58 6.71 -22.71
N LEU A 272 5.48 6.41 -23.65
CA LEU A 272 5.96 7.30 -24.71
C LEU A 272 5.09 7.22 -25.96
#